data_1aa609918f1d80b5010896713af194c7
#
_entry.id   1aa609918f1d80b5010896713af194c7
#
_cell.length_a   1.000
_cell.length_b   1.000
_cell.length_c   1.000
_cell.angle_alpha   90.00
_cell.angle_beta   90.00
_cell.angle_gamma   90.00
#
_symmetry.space_group_name_H-M   'P 1'
#
loop_
_entity.id
_entity.type
_entity.pdbx_description
1 polymer ?
#
loop_
_entity_poly.entity_id
_entity_poly.type
_entity_poly.pdbx_seq_one_letter_code
_entity_poly.pdbx_strand_id
1 'polypeptide(L)'
;FILTILNNFTGRWPVDCPETVRMKQKNDGEKPHYLRLALAGVGILLLLALNYLYFREKTSSNSELITRYTRKADPMEKYRNPAVAGLFYAAAPQTLDREVSGYLQAAGGAYEKMPKMLIVPHAGYQYSAPAAARAYRPLRDQSGRIKTVILLGPSHRVPVNGLALSSADWFVTPLGKVPVDREMTAGLAARKGFRINDAAHRDEHSLEVQLPFLQKVLTDFEIVPIVYGAMNPQETAEALLPYLQRDDTLLVVSADLSHYYTYEEAQAADRETAAKIKEVSPEIGYHQSCGAGGINSALILAQMMRLRPEILSLINSGDTAGSRERVVGTGGLERETAALADYAAVYKKDLLRIARTALEEAVLHGRVFEPSRDDYPDPLFDKGASFVTLEKNGELRGGIGSLLPRRATALDVAENAYNAALHDGRFAPVAAGELGEIGIAVSLLTGFEPVAYENEEDLLAKVNAGVDGLVIRDGSRQGLFLPSVWKQLPDKRDFLNNLKLKAGMSPSYWSNAIKVYRFRTVEIKENEN
;
A
#
# COMPACT_ATOMS: atom_id res chain seq x y z
N PHE A 1 26.29 20.87 10.07
CA PHE A 1 27.52 20.71 10.87
C PHE A 1 27.49 21.45 12.21
N ILE A 2 26.52 22.34 12.46
CA ILE A 2 26.40 23.10 13.71
C ILE A 2 25.40 22.47 14.70
N LEU A 3 24.56 21.55 14.27
CA LEU A 3 23.53 20.89 15.12
C LEU A 3 24.01 19.64 15.85
N THR A 4 25.21 19.15 15.58
CA THR A 4 25.76 17.94 16.22
C THR A 4 26.60 18.22 17.46
N ILE A 5 26.88 19.47 17.79
CA ILE A 5 27.76 19.87 18.93
C ILE A 5 26.97 20.28 20.19
N LEU A 6 25.66 20.45 20.12
CA LEU A 6 24.86 20.92 21.27
C LEU A 6 24.17 19.81 22.08
N ASN A 7 24.28 18.55 21.72
CA ASN A 7 23.60 17.45 22.41
C ASN A 7 24.49 16.54 23.27
N ASN A 8 25.76 16.95 23.58
CA ASN A 8 26.67 16.11 24.38
C ASN A 8 27.18 16.78 25.68
N PHE A 9 26.35 17.60 26.35
CA PHE A 9 26.68 18.08 27.69
C PHE A 9 25.55 17.78 28.69
N THR A 10 25.46 16.53 29.11
CA THR A 10 24.84 16.10 30.36
C THR A 10 25.80 15.18 31.12
N GLY A 11 26.86 15.77 31.66
CA GLY A 11 27.77 15.13 32.61
C GLY A 11 27.63 15.82 33.95
N ARG A 12 27.18 15.10 34.97
CA ARG A 12 27.17 15.48 36.36
C ARG A 12 28.58 15.78 36.83
N TRP A 13 28.74 16.91 37.52
CA TRP A 13 29.91 17.22 38.31
C TRP A 13 29.83 16.52 39.67
N PRO A 14 30.93 15.90 40.17
CA PRO A 14 30.99 15.45 41.56
C PRO A 14 31.37 16.63 42.49
N VAL A 15 30.66 16.67 43.58
CA VAL A 15 30.96 17.53 44.71
C VAL A 15 31.97 16.78 45.56
N ASP A 16 33.17 17.33 45.71
CA ASP A 16 34.00 17.05 46.88
C ASP A 16 34.90 18.26 47.16
N CYS A 17 34.78 18.75 48.37
CA CYS A 17 35.53 19.86 48.96
C CYS A 17 36.57 19.26 49.92
N PRO A 18 37.81 19.75 49.96
CA PRO A 18 38.57 19.73 51.22
C PRO A 18 39.10 21.08 51.62
N GLU A 19 38.84 21.34 52.86
CA GLU A 19 39.48 22.07 53.95
C GLU A 19 40.66 23.03 53.68
N THR A 20 40.42 24.21 54.24
CA THR A 20 41.25 25.07 55.09
C THR A 20 42.77 25.17 54.85
N VAL A 21 43.19 26.35 54.43
CA VAL A 21 44.56 26.88 54.71
C VAL A 21 44.46 28.26 55.37
N ARG A 22 44.92 28.32 56.66
CA ARG A 22 45.13 29.52 57.46
C ARG A 22 46.15 30.45 56.81
N MET A 23 45.78 31.70 56.61
CA MET A 23 46.76 32.75 56.30
C MET A 23 47.18 33.46 57.58
N LYS A 24 48.52 33.51 57.77
CA LYS A 24 49.22 34.37 58.73
C LYS A 24 49.24 35.79 58.17
N GLN A 25 48.85 36.72 59.04
CA GLN A 25 49.05 38.16 58.84
C GLN A 25 50.56 38.50 58.92
N LYS A 26 51.04 39.31 57.97
CA LYS A 26 52.17 40.18 58.12
C LYS A 26 51.80 41.56 57.57
N ASN A 27 51.83 42.52 58.51
CA ASN A 27 51.82 43.96 58.24
C ASN A 27 53.09 44.35 57.52
N ASP A 28 52.98 45.21 56.50
CA ASP A 28 53.83 46.36 56.30
C ASP A 28 53.29 47.24 55.18
N GLY A 29 53.32 48.55 55.43
CA GLY A 29 52.64 49.56 54.66
C GLY A 29 53.24 49.85 53.30
N GLU A 30 52.38 50.04 52.38
CA GLU A 30 52.58 50.86 51.18
C GLU A 30 51.19 51.22 50.57
N LYS A 31 50.85 52.50 50.61
CA LYS A 31 49.82 53.05 49.75
C LYS A 31 50.51 53.70 48.53
N PRO A 32 50.29 53.34 47.33
CA PRO A 32 49.08 53.68 46.52
C PRO A 32 48.71 52.71 45.38
N HIS A 33 48.61 51.46 45.60
CA HIS A 33 48.27 50.51 44.52
C HIS A 33 46.74 50.36 44.28
N TYR A 34 45.93 50.68 45.27
CA TYR A 34 44.47 50.48 45.18
C TYR A 34 43.78 51.43 44.18
N LEU A 35 44.31 52.61 43.94
CA LEU A 35 43.70 53.57 43.02
C LEU A 35 43.92 53.15 41.56
N ARG A 36 45.06 52.53 41.23
CA ARG A 36 45.32 51.98 39.88
C ARG A 36 44.55 50.71 39.60
N LEU A 37 44.31 49.86 40.60
CA LEU A 37 43.47 48.67 40.47
C LEU A 37 42.00 49.02 40.36
N ALA A 38 41.50 50.04 41.09
CA ALA A 38 40.13 50.53 40.96
C ALA A 38 39.86 51.14 39.56
N LEU A 39 40.77 51.92 39.02
CA LEU A 39 40.68 52.49 37.67
C LEU A 39 40.77 51.39 36.56
N ALA A 40 41.60 50.37 36.75
CA ALA A 40 41.67 49.22 35.82
C ALA A 40 40.37 48.40 35.89
N GLY A 41 39.78 48.20 37.08
CA GLY A 41 38.50 47.51 37.25
C GLY A 41 37.34 48.24 36.59
N VAL A 42 37.25 49.59 36.71
CA VAL A 42 36.26 50.39 36.01
C VAL A 42 36.45 50.37 34.51
N GLY A 43 37.70 50.36 34.01
CA GLY A 43 38.00 50.22 32.58
C GLY A 43 37.57 48.88 32.02
N ILE A 44 37.77 47.78 32.75
CA ILE A 44 37.36 46.42 32.36
C ILE A 44 35.80 46.33 32.37
N LEU A 45 35.14 46.90 33.39
CA LEU A 45 33.66 46.92 33.42
C LEU A 45 33.05 47.76 32.31
N LEU A 46 33.66 48.89 31.93
CA LEU A 46 33.27 49.70 30.78
C LEU A 46 33.49 48.95 29.45
N LEU A 47 34.59 48.25 29.29
CA LEU A 47 34.86 47.43 28.13
C LEU A 47 33.88 46.25 28.03
N LEU A 48 33.53 45.62 29.13
CA LEU A 48 32.52 44.55 29.15
C LEU A 48 31.12 45.11 28.87
N ALA A 49 30.77 46.28 29.39
CA ALA A 49 29.50 46.93 29.08
C ALA A 49 29.42 47.39 27.62
N LEU A 50 30.49 47.94 27.04
CA LEU A 50 30.57 48.29 25.62
C LEU A 50 30.51 47.05 24.71
N ASN A 51 31.20 45.97 25.08
CA ASN A 51 31.04 44.69 24.38
C ASN A 51 29.62 44.13 24.49
N TYR A 52 29.01 44.19 25.68
CA TYR A 52 27.64 43.76 25.87
C TYR A 52 26.65 44.60 25.05
N LEU A 53 26.80 45.91 24.97
CA LEU A 53 25.99 46.79 24.13
C LEU A 53 26.22 46.53 22.63
N TYR A 54 27.47 46.34 22.21
CA TYR A 54 27.83 45.98 20.85
C TYR A 54 27.24 44.62 20.41
N PHE A 55 27.34 43.59 21.29
CA PHE A 55 26.72 42.30 21.02
C PHE A 55 25.20 42.36 21.09
N ARG A 56 24.61 43.18 21.93
CA ARG A 56 23.15 43.41 22.02
C ARG A 56 22.60 44.11 20.78
N GLU A 57 23.30 45.09 20.24
CA GLU A 57 22.93 45.73 18.97
C GLU A 57 23.06 44.77 17.78
N LYS A 58 24.14 43.98 17.79
CA LYS A 58 24.37 43.01 16.73
C LYS A 58 23.39 41.82 16.78
N THR A 59 22.95 41.40 17.98
CA THR A 59 21.90 40.39 18.14
C THR A 59 20.52 40.94 17.86
N SER A 60 20.21 42.22 18.12
CA SER A 60 18.98 42.85 17.72
C SER A 60 18.88 43.00 16.19
N SER A 61 19.96 43.43 15.54
CA SER A 61 20.05 43.50 14.05
C SER A 61 19.98 42.11 13.38
N ASN A 62 20.60 41.09 14.01
CA ASN A 62 20.48 39.72 13.53
C ASN A 62 19.11 39.11 13.81
N SER A 63 18.38 39.51 14.87
CA SER A 63 17.01 39.04 15.11
C SER A 63 16.03 39.62 14.08
N GLU A 64 16.20 40.87 13.64
CA GLU A 64 15.41 41.42 12.53
C GLU A 64 15.78 40.79 11.18
N LEU A 65 17.07 40.52 10.94
CA LEU A 65 17.51 39.74 9.77
C LEU A 65 17.01 38.30 9.83
N ILE A 66 17.12 37.64 10.98
CA ILE A 66 16.56 36.29 11.18
C ILE A 66 15.05 36.32 11.04
N THR A 67 14.34 37.33 11.54
CA THR A 67 12.89 37.48 11.34
C THR A 67 12.53 37.83 9.89
N ARG A 68 13.39 38.47 9.12
CA ARG A 68 13.23 38.65 7.66
C ARG A 68 13.57 37.40 6.86
N TYR A 69 14.48 36.51 7.34
CA TYR A 69 14.82 35.25 6.71
C TYR A 69 14.00 34.07 7.24
N THR A 70 13.39 34.18 8.43
CA THR A 70 12.29 33.32 8.90
C THR A 70 10.92 33.90 8.54
N ARG A 71 10.76 34.52 7.36
CA ARG A 71 9.49 34.39 6.67
C ARG A 71 9.25 32.89 6.66
N LYS A 72 8.16 32.42 7.36
CA LYS A 72 7.63 31.09 7.20
C LYS A 72 7.89 30.69 5.75
N ALA A 73 8.78 29.72 5.52
CA ALA A 73 8.81 29.07 4.23
C ALA A 73 7.34 28.67 4.04
N ASP A 74 6.67 29.22 3.05
CA ASP A 74 5.34 28.77 2.66
C ASP A 74 5.48 27.25 2.62
N PRO A 75 4.68 26.48 3.40
CA PRO A 75 4.85 25.05 3.44
C PRO A 75 4.77 24.62 2.00
N MET A 76 5.87 24.05 1.48
CA MET A 76 5.97 23.68 0.07
C MET A 76 4.79 22.74 -0.17
N GLU A 77 3.84 23.15 -1.03
CA GLU A 77 2.64 22.37 -1.34
C GLU A 77 3.04 20.94 -1.70
N LYS A 78 2.38 19.97 -1.08
CA LYS A 78 2.64 18.56 -1.31
C LYS A 78 1.66 18.01 -2.33
N TYR A 79 2.18 17.40 -3.36
CA TYR A 79 1.40 16.83 -4.45
C TYR A 79 1.46 15.30 -4.42
N ARG A 80 0.31 14.67 -4.58
CA ARG A 80 0.23 13.25 -4.96
C ARG A 80 0.02 13.20 -6.47
N ASN A 81 1.08 12.85 -7.19
CA ASN A 81 1.07 12.74 -8.64
C ASN A 81 0.31 11.50 -9.12
N PRO A 82 -0.23 11.49 -10.37
CA PRO A 82 -0.94 10.32 -10.89
C PRO A 82 0.00 9.11 -11.03
N ALA A 83 -0.46 7.96 -10.55
CA ALA A 83 0.28 6.69 -10.63
C ALA A 83 -0.15 5.82 -11.82
N VAL A 84 -1.38 6.01 -12.33
CA VAL A 84 -1.97 5.12 -13.35
C VAL A 84 -2.47 5.86 -14.61
N ALA A 85 -2.10 7.12 -14.78
CA ALA A 85 -2.33 7.85 -16.03
C ALA A 85 -1.56 7.18 -17.19
N GLY A 86 -2.25 6.94 -18.31
CA GLY A 86 -1.72 6.18 -19.44
C GLY A 86 -1.83 4.66 -19.31
N LEU A 87 -2.25 4.16 -18.14
CA LEU A 87 -2.44 2.74 -17.88
C LEU A 87 -3.94 2.40 -17.68
N PHE A 88 -4.62 3.18 -16.82
CA PHE A 88 -6.03 2.96 -16.45
C PHE A 88 -6.97 3.91 -17.15
N TYR A 89 -6.48 5.07 -17.47
CA TYR A 89 -7.17 6.13 -18.21
C TYR A 89 -6.14 6.92 -19.02
N ALA A 90 -6.60 7.68 -20.01
CA ALA A 90 -5.70 8.40 -20.91
C ALA A 90 -4.80 9.41 -20.17
N ALA A 91 -3.48 9.41 -20.48
CA ALA A 91 -2.53 10.37 -19.92
C ALA A 91 -2.66 11.77 -20.55
N ALA A 92 -3.14 11.86 -21.82
CA ALA A 92 -3.31 13.13 -22.50
C ALA A 92 -4.60 13.83 -22.00
N PRO A 93 -4.51 15.06 -21.48
CA PRO A 93 -5.67 15.76 -20.89
C PRO A 93 -6.89 15.84 -21.81
N GLN A 94 -6.70 16.20 -23.08
CA GLN A 94 -7.80 16.36 -24.05
C GLN A 94 -8.46 15.02 -24.39
N THR A 95 -7.69 13.92 -24.39
CA THR A 95 -8.22 12.58 -24.61
C THR A 95 -9.04 12.14 -23.43
N LEU A 96 -8.50 12.29 -22.21
CA LEU A 96 -9.19 11.95 -20.96
C LEU A 96 -10.49 12.76 -20.82
N ASP A 97 -10.45 14.06 -21.07
CA ASP A 97 -11.62 14.94 -21.03
C ASP A 97 -12.73 14.46 -21.96
N ARG A 98 -12.39 14.12 -23.19
CA ARG A 98 -13.32 13.61 -24.20
C ARG A 98 -13.88 12.24 -23.81
N GLU A 99 -13.05 11.33 -23.35
CA GLU A 99 -13.48 9.98 -22.94
C GLU A 99 -14.44 10.03 -21.78
N VAL A 100 -14.09 10.71 -20.68
CA VAL A 100 -14.95 10.84 -19.50
C VAL A 100 -16.26 11.55 -19.84
N SER A 101 -16.19 12.62 -20.63
CA SER A 101 -17.39 13.33 -21.11
C SER A 101 -18.29 12.44 -21.96
N GLY A 102 -17.70 11.61 -22.83
CA GLY A 102 -18.43 10.64 -23.65
C GLY A 102 -19.15 9.58 -22.81
N TYR A 103 -18.47 9.00 -21.82
CA TYR A 103 -19.09 8.04 -20.90
C TYR A 103 -20.23 8.66 -20.09
N LEU A 104 -20.04 9.86 -19.55
CA LEU A 104 -21.08 10.58 -18.81
C LEU A 104 -22.30 10.96 -19.69
N GLN A 105 -22.08 11.26 -20.96
CA GLN A 105 -23.15 11.51 -21.92
C GLN A 105 -23.91 10.22 -22.25
N ALA A 106 -23.20 9.12 -22.48
CA ALA A 106 -23.80 7.82 -22.79
C ALA A 106 -24.56 7.22 -21.60
N ALA A 107 -24.22 7.60 -20.36
CA ALA A 107 -24.90 7.12 -19.15
C ALA A 107 -26.39 7.52 -19.08
N GLY A 108 -26.83 8.55 -19.81
CA GLY A 108 -28.23 8.96 -19.94
C GLY A 108 -28.89 9.34 -18.60
N GLY A 109 -30.21 9.48 -18.63
CA GLY A 109 -31.09 9.61 -17.44
C GLY A 109 -31.10 10.99 -16.78
N ALA A 110 -32.32 11.38 -16.32
CA ALA A 110 -32.50 12.42 -15.31
C ALA A 110 -32.67 11.73 -13.94
N TYR A 111 -31.94 12.22 -12.93
CA TYR A 111 -32.04 11.68 -11.59
C TYR A 111 -32.64 12.73 -10.67
N GLU A 112 -33.77 12.39 -10.04
CA GLU A 112 -34.51 13.31 -9.18
C GLU A 112 -33.82 13.56 -7.83
N LYS A 113 -33.03 12.59 -7.37
CA LYS A 113 -32.42 12.62 -6.04
C LYS A 113 -30.90 12.57 -6.13
N MET A 114 -30.26 13.39 -5.30
CA MET A 114 -28.82 13.39 -5.14
C MET A 114 -28.39 12.24 -4.24
N PRO A 115 -27.44 11.40 -4.66
CA PRO A 115 -26.90 10.35 -3.81
C PRO A 115 -26.07 10.93 -2.67
N LYS A 116 -26.18 10.33 -1.49
CA LYS A 116 -25.35 10.64 -0.32
C LYS A 116 -24.09 9.80 -0.26
N MET A 117 -24.16 8.61 -0.86
CA MET A 117 -23.08 7.65 -0.96
C MET A 117 -23.12 6.99 -2.33
N LEU A 118 -21.93 6.70 -2.87
CA LEU A 118 -21.74 5.95 -4.11
C LEU A 118 -20.80 4.77 -3.85
N ILE A 119 -21.08 3.63 -4.47
CA ILE A 119 -20.14 2.53 -4.63
C ILE A 119 -19.79 2.49 -6.11
N VAL A 120 -18.51 2.65 -6.45
CA VAL A 120 -18.04 2.88 -7.83
C VAL A 120 -16.84 2.02 -8.12
N PRO A 121 -16.77 1.36 -9.29
CA PRO A 121 -15.64 0.53 -9.67
C PRO A 121 -14.36 1.33 -9.92
N HIS A 122 -13.19 0.62 -9.89
CA HIS A 122 -11.87 1.22 -10.13
C HIS A 122 -10.98 0.43 -11.09
N ALA A 123 -11.52 -0.50 -11.85
CA ALA A 123 -10.81 -1.10 -12.99
C ALA A 123 -10.44 -0.05 -14.05
N GLY A 124 -9.58 -0.40 -15.01
CA GLY A 124 -9.26 0.50 -16.12
C GLY A 124 -10.51 0.97 -16.87
N TYR A 125 -10.52 2.20 -17.34
CA TYR A 125 -11.71 2.86 -17.92
C TYR A 125 -12.35 2.09 -19.08
N GLN A 126 -11.57 1.40 -19.88
CA GLN A 126 -12.11 0.53 -20.94
C GLN A 126 -13.07 -0.54 -20.41
N TYR A 127 -12.98 -0.90 -19.13
CA TYR A 127 -13.83 -1.90 -18.49
C TYR A 127 -14.89 -1.29 -17.58
N SER A 128 -14.50 -0.33 -16.74
CA SER A 128 -15.31 0.16 -15.63
C SER A 128 -16.01 1.50 -15.89
N ALA A 129 -15.53 2.31 -16.84
CA ALA A 129 -16.04 3.66 -17.05
C ALA A 129 -17.54 3.72 -17.36
N PRO A 130 -18.16 2.78 -18.12
CA PRO A 130 -19.62 2.80 -18.33
C PRO A 130 -20.42 2.69 -17.04
N ALA A 131 -20.00 1.85 -16.08
CA ALA A 131 -20.65 1.72 -14.78
C ALA A 131 -20.34 2.93 -13.88
N ALA A 132 -19.10 3.38 -13.83
CA ALA A 132 -18.69 4.57 -13.10
C ALA A 132 -19.48 5.80 -13.57
N ALA A 133 -19.63 5.99 -14.87
CA ALA A 133 -20.39 7.10 -15.43
C ALA A 133 -21.86 7.11 -14.97
N ARG A 134 -22.50 5.96 -14.89
CA ARG A 134 -23.88 5.84 -14.36
C ARG A 134 -23.95 6.25 -12.88
N ALA A 135 -22.94 5.89 -12.08
CA ALA A 135 -22.89 6.28 -10.68
C ALA A 135 -22.64 7.79 -10.49
N TYR A 136 -21.79 8.40 -11.33
CA TYR A 136 -21.44 9.81 -11.22
C TYR A 136 -22.44 10.76 -11.91
N ARG A 137 -23.18 10.31 -12.92
CA ARG A 137 -24.12 11.13 -13.70
C ARG A 137 -25.12 11.92 -12.84
N PRO A 138 -25.71 11.34 -11.75
CA PRO A 138 -26.64 12.06 -10.88
C PRO A 138 -26.06 13.33 -10.24
N LEU A 139 -24.74 13.40 -10.05
CA LEU A 139 -24.09 14.55 -9.41
C LEU A 139 -24.02 15.79 -10.32
N ARG A 140 -24.04 15.59 -11.65
CA ARG A 140 -23.82 16.66 -12.63
C ARG A 140 -24.83 17.79 -12.53
N ASP A 141 -26.09 17.44 -12.29
CA ASP A 141 -27.19 18.40 -12.30
C ASP A 141 -27.25 19.22 -11.00
N GLN A 142 -26.41 18.89 -10.01
CA GLN A 142 -26.29 19.55 -8.70
C GLN A 142 -24.80 19.79 -8.32
N SER A 143 -23.97 20.07 -9.30
CA SER A 143 -22.50 20.08 -9.19
C SER A 143 -21.94 21.00 -8.10
N GLY A 144 -22.58 22.13 -7.81
CA GLY A 144 -22.14 23.08 -6.79
C GLY A 144 -22.56 22.77 -5.34
N ARG A 145 -23.37 21.73 -5.13
CA ARG A 145 -23.92 21.39 -3.80
C ARG A 145 -22.92 20.60 -2.95
N ILE A 146 -22.13 19.72 -3.57
CA ILE A 146 -21.13 18.92 -2.87
C ILE A 146 -19.84 19.74 -2.77
N LYS A 147 -19.34 19.90 -1.55
CA LYS A 147 -18.08 20.61 -1.25
C LYS A 147 -16.98 19.66 -0.78
N THR A 148 -17.31 18.56 -0.12
CA THR A 148 -16.34 17.57 0.33
C THR A 148 -16.72 16.18 -0.15
N VAL A 149 -15.76 15.46 -0.74
CA VAL A 149 -15.90 14.06 -1.14
C VAL A 149 -14.97 13.19 -0.32
N ILE A 150 -15.52 12.34 0.54
CA ILE A 150 -14.74 11.31 1.23
C ILE A 150 -14.56 10.16 0.24
N LEU A 151 -13.31 9.90 -0.16
CA LEU A 151 -12.94 8.79 -1.02
C LEU A 151 -12.42 7.64 -0.17
N LEU A 152 -13.11 6.51 -0.18
CA LEU A 152 -12.74 5.32 0.58
C LEU A 152 -12.49 4.17 -0.40
N GLY A 153 -11.27 3.67 -0.45
CA GLY A 153 -10.90 2.58 -1.36
C GLY A 153 -9.88 1.62 -0.76
N PRO A 154 -9.79 0.37 -1.25
CA PRO A 154 -8.88 -0.63 -0.72
C PRO A 154 -7.42 -0.30 -1.00
N SER A 155 -6.54 -0.88 -0.19
CA SER A 155 -5.10 -0.86 -0.42
C SER A 155 -4.68 -2.05 -1.27
N HIS A 156 -4.10 -1.80 -2.45
CA HIS A 156 -3.58 -2.83 -3.35
C HIS A 156 -2.04 -2.92 -3.34
N ARG A 157 -1.36 -1.89 -2.87
CA ARG A 157 0.10 -1.75 -3.00
C ARG A 157 0.85 -1.91 -1.68
N VAL A 158 0.30 -1.37 -0.60
CA VAL A 158 0.97 -1.31 0.70
C VAL A 158 0.03 -1.87 1.76
N PRO A 159 0.44 -2.86 2.56
CA PRO A 159 -0.37 -3.33 3.68
C PRO A 159 -0.66 -2.18 4.65
N VAL A 160 -1.94 -1.91 4.89
CA VAL A 160 -2.40 -0.86 5.81
C VAL A 160 -3.07 -1.49 7.02
N ASN A 161 -2.54 -1.21 8.20
CA ASN A 161 -3.20 -1.57 9.46
C ASN A 161 -4.04 -0.36 9.93
N GLY A 162 -5.36 -0.48 9.82
CA GLY A 162 -6.29 0.63 10.01
C GLY A 162 -6.62 1.35 8.68
N LEU A 163 -6.75 2.66 8.72
CA LEU A 163 -7.09 3.53 7.60
C LEU A 163 -5.97 4.54 7.36
N ALA A 164 -5.50 4.65 6.12
CA ALA A 164 -4.43 5.57 5.74
C ALA A 164 -5.01 6.86 5.14
N LEU A 165 -4.66 7.99 5.74
CA LEU A 165 -4.90 9.34 5.26
C LEU A 165 -3.65 9.87 4.57
N SER A 166 -3.80 10.88 3.70
CA SER A 166 -2.67 11.53 3.01
C SER A 166 -2.27 12.85 3.66
N SER A 167 -0.96 13.14 3.66
CA SER A 167 -0.44 14.46 4.00
C SER A 167 -0.35 15.42 2.79
N ALA A 168 -0.73 14.96 1.60
CA ALA A 168 -0.75 15.80 0.40
C ALA A 168 -1.78 16.93 0.51
N ASP A 169 -1.46 18.08 -0.09
CA ASP A 169 -2.39 19.20 -0.23
C ASP A 169 -3.24 19.05 -1.49
N TRP A 170 -2.71 18.33 -2.48
CA TRP A 170 -3.32 18.16 -3.79
C TRP A 170 -3.16 16.74 -4.32
N PHE A 171 -4.22 16.21 -4.92
CA PHE A 171 -4.16 15.04 -5.79
C PHE A 171 -4.21 15.50 -7.25
N VAL A 172 -3.26 15.02 -8.06
CA VAL A 172 -3.09 15.47 -9.44
C VAL A 172 -3.62 14.43 -10.42
N THR A 173 -4.32 14.89 -11.44
CA THR A 173 -4.71 14.11 -12.63
C THR A 173 -4.32 14.87 -13.89
N PRO A 174 -4.37 14.27 -15.08
CA PRO A 174 -4.21 15.03 -16.33
C PRO A 174 -5.22 16.18 -16.51
N LEU A 175 -6.38 16.13 -15.86
CA LEU A 175 -7.40 17.21 -15.90
C LEU A 175 -7.12 18.36 -14.92
N GLY A 176 -6.08 18.24 -14.09
CA GLY A 176 -5.74 19.25 -13.10
C GLY A 176 -5.61 18.70 -11.69
N LYS A 177 -5.44 19.60 -10.72
CA LYS A 177 -5.28 19.27 -9.31
C LYS A 177 -6.60 19.36 -8.55
N VAL A 178 -6.80 18.46 -7.58
CA VAL A 178 -7.95 18.42 -6.67
C VAL A 178 -7.44 18.66 -5.25
N PRO A 179 -7.96 19.66 -4.51
CA PRO A 179 -7.51 19.97 -3.16
C PRO A 179 -7.95 18.89 -2.16
N VAL A 180 -7.15 18.73 -1.11
CA VAL A 180 -7.46 17.85 0.03
C VAL A 180 -8.00 18.68 1.18
N ASP A 181 -9.17 18.31 1.71
CA ASP A 181 -9.73 18.89 2.93
C ASP A 181 -8.83 18.57 4.12
N ARG A 182 -7.99 19.54 4.47
CA ARG A 182 -6.97 19.40 5.53
C ARG A 182 -7.58 19.38 6.91
N GLU A 183 -8.69 20.07 7.12
CA GLU A 183 -9.38 20.14 8.41
C GLU A 183 -10.02 18.78 8.73
N MET A 184 -10.81 18.24 7.82
CA MET A 184 -11.42 16.92 8.00
C MET A 184 -10.36 15.82 8.09
N THR A 185 -9.30 15.88 7.27
CA THR A 185 -8.16 14.94 7.34
C THR A 185 -7.51 14.96 8.72
N ALA A 186 -7.25 16.13 9.30
CA ALA A 186 -6.68 16.26 10.63
C ALA A 186 -7.64 15.76 11.73
N GLY A 187 -8.93 16.05 11.60
CA GLY A 187 -9.97 15.55 12.52
C GLY A 187 -10.07 14.03 12.52
N LEU A 188 -9.95 13.39 11.35
CA LEU A 188 -9.91 11.92 11.25
C LEU A 188 -8.59 11.35 11.76
N ALA A 189 -7.45 11.98 11.49
CA ALA A 189 -6.14 11.51 11.97
C ALA A 189 -6.03 11.45 13.50
N ALA A 190 -6.84 12.24 14.21
CA ALA A 190 -6.94 12.20 15.68
C ALA A 190 -7.74 10.99 16.19
N ARG A 191 -8.44 10.24 15.34
CA ARG A 191 -9.24 9.08 15.74
C ARG A 191 -8.42 7.81 15.73
N LYS A 192 -8.76 6.88 16.61
CA LYS A 192 -8.16 5.54 16.66
C LYS A 192 -8.34 4.81 15.31
N GLY A 193 -7.28 4.19 14.83
CA GLY A 193 -7.28 3.43 13.57
C GLY A 193 -6.96 4.26 12.33
N PHE A 194 -7.02 5.59 12.41
CA PHE A 194 -6.61 6.48 11.32
C PHE A 194 -5.19 6.99 11.51
N ARG A 195 -4.42 7.06 10.43
CA ARG A 195 -3.06 7.59 10.45
C ARG A 195 -2.64 8.16 9.10
N ILE A 196 -1.79 9.17 9.12
CA ILE A 196 -1.15 9.65 7.88
C ILE A 196 -0.17 8.59 7.40
N ASN A 197 -0.31 8.16 6.14
CA ASN A 197 0.57 7.19 5.49
C ASN A 197 0.62 7.45 3.98
N ASP A 198 1.49 8.35 3.55
CA ASP A 198 1.62 8.74 2.14
C ASP A 198 2.14 7.59 1.26
N ALA A 199 2.88 6.62 1.84
CA ALA A 199 3.32 5.45 1.08
C ALA A 199 2.14 4.58 0.60
N ALA A 200 1.04 4.53 1.37
CA ALA A 200 -0.17 3.83 0.96
C ALA A 200 -0.91 4.53 -0.20
N HIS A 201 -0.71 5.84 -0.37
CA HIS A 201 -1.36 6.63 -1.43
C HIS A 201 -0.52 6.76 -2.69
N ARG A 202 0.82 6.71 -2.58
CA ARG A 202 1.75 7.07 -3.65
C ARG A 202 1.45 6.34 -4.96
N ASP A 203 1.31 5.02 -4.89
CA ASP A 203 1.14 4.14 -6.05
C ASP A 203 -0.25 3.48 -6.10
N GLU A 204 -1.17 3.89 -5.19
CA GLU A 204 -2.52 3.35 -5.12
C GLU A 204 -3.44 4.03 -6.15
N HIS A 205 -4.21 3.22 -6.85
CA HIS A 205 -5.06 3.65 -7.96
C HIS A 205 -6.55 3.73 -7.59
N SER A 206 -6.99 2.96 -6.58
CA SER A 206 -8.42 2.83 -6.25
C SER A 206 -9.10 4.18 -6.03
N LEU A 207 -8.37 5.15 -5.45
CA LEU A 207 -8.87 6.51 -5.25
C LEU A 207 -8.65 7.39 -6.47
N GLU A 208 -7.49 7.24 -7.14
CA GLU A 208 -7.09 8.10 -8.26
C GLU A 208 -8.06 8.03 -9.45
N VAL A 209 -8.49 6.82 -9.81
CA VAL A 209 -9.38 6.62 -10.97
C VAL A 209 -10.77 7.24 -10.80
N GLN A 210 -11.16 7.61 -9.58
CA GLN A 210 -12.40 8.31 -9.30
C GLN A 210 -12.32 9.80 -9.64
N LEU A 211 -11.12 10.39 -9.56
CA LEU A 211 -10.92 11.84 -9.66
C LEU A 211 -11.34 12.44 -11.00
N PRO A 212 -11.00 11.85 -12.17
CA PRO A 212 -11.42 12.44 -13.45
C PRO A 212 -12.94 12.55 -13.61
N PHE A 213 -13.70 11.57 -13.09
CA PHE A 213 -15.15 11.64 -13.08
C PHE A 213 -15.66 12.75 -12.16
N LEU A 214 -15.12 12.84 -10.94
CA LEU A 214 -15.48 13.90 -9.99
C LEU A 214 -15.17 15.29 -10.55
N GLN A 215 -14.01 15.49 -11.19
CA GLN A 215 -13.62 16.73 -11.83
C GLN A 215 -14.55 17.14 -12.99
N LYS A 216 -15.26 16.19 -13.60
CA LYS A 216 -16.23 16.46 -14.69
C LYS A 216 -17.65 16.70 -14.20
N VAL A 217 -18.00 16.26 -13.00
CA VAL A 217 -19.38 16.36 -12.47
C VAL A 217 -19.53 17.33 -11.31
N LEU A 218 -18.45 17.69 -10.62
CA LEU A 218 -18.46 18.63 -9.49
C LEU A 218 -17.69 19.91 -9.79
N THR A 219 -18.02 20.97 -9.07
CA THR A 219 -17.31 22.27 -9.08
C THR A 219 -16.97 22.67 -7.66
N ASP A 220 -15.76 23.24 -7.47
CA ASP A 220 -15.28 23.77 -6.17
C ASP A 220 -15.45 22.78 -5.01
N PHE A 221 -14.83 21.61 -5.16
CA PHE A 221 -14.86 20.54 -4.16
C PHE A 221 -13.46 20.17 -3.70
N GLU A 222 -13.39 19.63 -2.50
CA GLU A 222 -12.20 19.04 -1.88
C GLU A 222 -12.40 17.56 -1.63
N ILE A 223 -11.30 16.81 -1.47
CA ILE A 223 -11.36 15.38 -1.17
C ILE A 223 -10.75 15.05 0.19
N VAL A 224 -11.26 13.99 0.81
CA VAL A 224 -10.61 13.31 1.94
C VAL A 224 -10.27 11.90 1.47
N PRO A 225 -9.03 11.69 0.98
CA PRO A 225 -8.62 10.39 0.45
C PRO A 225 -8.27 9.45 1.61
N ILE A 226 -8.91 8.26 1.64
CA ILE A 226 -8.73 7.24 2.68
C ILE A 226 -8.46 5.90 2.02
N VAL A 227 -7.28 5.35 2.20
CA VAL A 227 -6.96 3.99 1.79
C VAL A 227 -7.34 3.03 2.93
N TYR A 228 -8.25 2.11 2.62
CA TYR A 228 -8.80 1.15 3.56
C TYR A 228 -7.88 -0.06 3.71
N GLY A 229 -7.50 -0.35 4.95
CA GLY A 229 -6.75 -1.55 5.30
C GLY A 229 -7.50 -2.43 6.32
N ALA A 230 -6.80 -2.95 7.31
CA ALA A 230 -7.41 -3.79 8.34
C ALA A 230 -8.08 -2.94 9.42
N MET A 231 -9.35 -2.59 9.20
CA MET A 231 -10.19 -1.82 10.14
C MET A 231 -11.57 -2.46 10.26
N ASN A 232 -12.18 -2.36 11.45
CA ASN A 232 -13.55 -2.79 11.65
C ASN A 232 -14.51 -1.84 10.91
N PRO A 233 -15.42 -2.35 10.04
CA PRO A 233 -16.37 -1.51 9.33
C PRO A 233 -17.28 -0.67 10.22
N GLN A 234 -17.66 -1.17 11.40
CA GLN A 234 -18.46 -0.44 12.38
C GLN A 234 -17.70 0.79 12.92
N GLU A 235 -16.44 0.62 13.33
CA GLU A 235 -15.60 1.72 13.81
C GLU A 235 -15.36 2.77 12.71
N THR A 236 -15.21 2.33 11.47
CA THR A 236 -15.11 3.23 10.30
C THR A 236 -16.39 4.03 10.09
N ALA A 237 -17.55 3.37 10.11
CA ALA A 237 -18.85 4.02 9.95
C ALA A 237 -19.09 5.08 11.04
N GLU A 238 -18.84 4.73 12.31
CA GLU A 238 -18.97 5.66 13.44
C GLU A 238 -18.03 6.87 13.33
N ALA A 239 -16.83 6.68 12.80
CA ALA A 239 -15.89 7.76 12.57
C ALA A 239 -16.33 8.71 11.46
N LEU A 240 -16.94 8.21 10.39
CA LEU A 240 -17.37 8.99 9.23
C LEU A 240 -18.76 9.63 9.39
N LEU A 241 -19.63 9.05 10.24
CA LEU A 241 -21.02 9.51 10.41
C LEU A 241 -21.16 11.02 10.65
N PRO A 242 -20.41 11.68 11.56
CA PRO A 242 -20.58 13.12 11.80
C PRO A 242 -20.33 13.98 10.57
N TYR A 243 -19.44 13.56 9.69
CA TYR A 243 -19.13 14.27 8.44
C TYR A 243 -20.20 14.04 7.39
N LEU A 244 -20.74 12.81 7.33
CA LEU A 244 -21.81 12.47 6.38
C LEU A 244 -23.19 13.02 6.76
N GLN A 245 -23.39 13.49 7.99
CA GLN A 245 -24.58 14.24 8.37
C GLN A 245 -24.65 15.64 7.74
N ARG A 246 -23.53 16.16 7.24
CA ARG A 246 -23.46 17.43 6.49
C ARG A 246 -24.08 17.24 5.10
N ASP A 247 -24.90 18.17 4.64
CA ASP A 247 -25.59 18.09 3.34
C ASP A 247 -24.63 18.22 2.15
N ASP A 248 -23.48 18.84 2.34
CA ASP A 248 -22.46 19.11 1.32
C ASP A 248 -21.36 18.04 1.23
N THR A 249 -21.47 16.95 1.96
CA THR A 249 -20.47 15.86 1.98
C THR A 249 -21.01 14.61 1.28
N LEU A 250 -20.23 14.06 0.36
CA LEU A 250 -20.48 12.81 -0.36
C LEU A 250 -19.48 11.74 0.07
N LEU A 251 -19.93 10.50 0.28
CA LEU A 251 -19.04 9.35 0.39
C LEU A 251 -18.96 8.62 -0.95
N VAL A 252 -17.77 8.37 -1.45
CA VAL A 252 -17.50 7.50 -2.58
C VAL A 252 -16.67 6.31 -2.10
N VAL A 253 -17.27 5.13 -2.13
CA VAL A 253 -16.57 3.87 -1.89
C VAL A 253 -16.10 3.34 -3.24
N SER A 254 -14.82 3.31 -3.42
CA SER A 254 -14.17 2.75 -4.60
C SER A 254 -14.04 1.25 -4.41
N ALA A 255 -14.79 0.48 -5.18
CA ALA A 255 -14.84 -0.97 -4.99
C ALA A 255 -15.28 -1.65 -6.28
N ASP A 256 -14.52 -2.68 -6.61
CA ASP A 256 -14.91 -3.57 -7.66
C ASP A 256 -15.55 -4.83 -7.05
N LEU A 257 -16.48 -5.64 -7.71
CA LEU A 257 -17.18 -6.82 -7.14
C LEU A 257 -16.40 -8.14 -7.35
N SER A 258 -16.96 -9.14 -7.98
CA SER A 258 -16.29 -10.43 -8.13
C SER A 258 -15.11 -10.44 -9.10
N HIS A 259 -14.21 -11.40 -8.94
CA HIS A 259 -13.02 -11.53 -9.75
C HIS A 259 -12.79 -12.96 -10.19
N TYR A 260 -12.20 -13.15 -11.39
CA TYR A 260 -11.68 -14.40 -11.93
C TYR A 260 -12.68 -15.49 -12.23
N TYR A 261 -13.95 -15.21 -12.06
CA TYR A 261 -15.00 -16.14 -12.45
C TYR A 261 -15.20 -16.13 -13.96
N THR A 262 -15.76 -17.21 -14.47
CA THR A 262 -16.36 -17.17 -15.81
C THR A 262 -17.47 -16.12 -15.83
N TYR A 263 -17.88 -15.72 -17.04
CA TYR A 263 -18.89 -14.68 -17.20
C TYR A 263 -20.20 -14.98 -16.42
N GLU A 264 -20.67 -16.22 -16.48
CA GLU A 264 -21.90 -16.66 -15.79
C GLU A 264 -21.72 -16.73 -14.27
N GLU A 265 -20.59 -17.25 -13.80
CA GLU A 265 -20.27 -17.33 -12.37
C GLU A 265 -20.14 -15.92 -11.75
N ALA A 266 -19.44 -15.01 -12.45
CA ALA A 266 -19.32 -13.63 -12.03
C ALA A 266 -20.69 -12.94 -11.93
N GLN A 267 -21.54 -13.12 -12.94
CA GLN A 267 -22.89 -12.58 -12.90
C GLN A 267 -23.72 -13.12 -11.72
N ALA A 268 -23.55 -14.39 -11.37
CA ALA A 268 -24.25 -14.98 -10.22
C ALA A 268 -23.72 -14.40 -8.90
N ALA A 269 -22.40 -14.36 -8.71
CA ALA A 269 -21.75 -13.82 -7.52
C ALA A 269 -22.06 -12.32 -7.33
N ASP A 270 -22.00 -11.56 -8.41
CA ASP A 270 -22.27 -10.11 -8.37
C ASP A 270 -23.73 -9.79 -8.09
N ARG A 271 -24.68 -10.62 -8.61
CA ARG A 271 -26.10 -10.51 -8.24
C ARG A 271 -26.32 -10.80 -6.75
N GLU A 272 -25.65 -11.79 -6.17
CA GLU A 272 -25.71 -12.06 -4.73
C GLU A 272 -25.19 -10.86 -3.92
N THR A 273 -24.04 -10.34 -4.30
CA THR A 273 -23.45 -9.16 -3.65
C THR A 273 -24.36 -7.93 -3.79
N ALA A 274 -24.92 -7.69 -4.97
CA ALA A 274 -25.87 -6.61 -5.20
C ALA A 274 -27.17 -6.77 -4.37
N ALA A 275 -27.65 -8.01 -4.18
CA ALA A 275 -28.77 -8.28 -3.30
C ALA A 275 -28.47 -7.91 -1.85
N LYS A 276 -27.32 -8.32 -1.31
CA LYS A 276 -26.87 -7.93 0.04
C LYS A 276 -26.76 -6.40 0.18
N ILE A 277 -26.21 -5.71 -0.82
CA ILE A 277 -26.14 -4.24 -0.83
C ILE A 277 -27.55 -3.65 -0.80
N LYS A 278 -28.48 -4.13 -1.64
CA LYS A 278 -29.86 -3.65 -1.71
C LYS A 278 -30.61 -3.86 -0.40
N GLU A 279 -30.36 -4.95 0.29
CA GLU A 279 -30.91 -5.30 1.61
C GLU A 279 -30.21 -4.57 2.76
N VAL A 280 -29.18 -3.77 2.46
CA VAL A 280 -28.34 -3.08 3.46
C VAL A 280 -27.69 -4.06 4.45
N SER A 281 -27.29 -5.24 3.99
CA SER A 281 -26.61 -6.27 4.79
C SER A 281 -25.09 -6.09 4.74
N PRO A 282 -24.44 -5.68 5.84
CA PRO A 282 -22.99 -5.40 5.86
C PRO A 282 -22.16 -6.68 6.04
N GLU A 283 -22.45 -7.71 5.24
CA GLU A 283 -21.83 -9.03 5.26
C GLU A 283 -21.12 -9.35 3.93
N ILE A 284 -20.57 -8.33 3.29
CA ILE A 284 -19.79 -8.51 2.07
C ILE A 284 -18.41 -9.04 2.42
N GLY A 285 -18.06 -10.21 1.85
CA GLY A 285 -16.73 -10.82 2.01
C GLY A 285 -15.71 -10.28 1.01
N TYR A 286 -14.43 -10.42 1.33
CA TYR A 286 -13.36 -10.02 0.39
C TYR A 286 -13.33 -10.86 -0.89
N HIS A 287 -13.94 -12.05 -0.90
CA HIS A 287 -14.15 -12.85 -2.12
C HIS A 287 -15.25 -12.28 -3.02
N GLN A 288 -16.12 -11.42 -2.50
CA GLN A 288 -17.20 -10.75 -3.22
C GLN A 288 -16.78 -9.37 -3.71
N SER A 289 -15.86 -8.69 -3.03
CA SER A 289 -15.38 -7.36 -3.40
C SER A 289 -14.06 -7.01 -2.72
N CYS A 290 -13.14 -6.35 -3.45
CA CYS A 290 -11.91 -5.79 -2.87
C CYS A 290 -12.20 -4.70 -1.85
N GLY A 291 -13.22 -3.92 -2.13
CA GLY A 291 -13.72 -2.87 -1.27
C GLY A 291 -14.64 -3.36 -0.16
N ALA A 292 -14.68 -4.67 0.16
CA ALA A 292 -15.62 -5.25 1.13
C ALA A 292 -15.69 -4.45 2.45
N GLY A 293 -14.53 -4.08 3.02
CA GLY A 293 -14.49 -3.27 4.23
C GLY A 293 -15.14 -1.89 4.06
N GLY A 294 -14.86 -1.21 2.94
CA GLY A 294 -15.46 0.07 2.59
C GLY A 294 -16.96 -0.04 2.32
N ILE A 295 -17.38 -1.08 1.57
CA ILE A 295 -18.81 -1.36 1.29
C ILE A 295 -19.54 -1.63 2.61
N ASN A 296 -19.04 -2.52 3.46
CA ASN A 296 -19.68 -2.81 4.74
C ASN A 296 -19.78 -1.56 5.62
N SER A 297 -18.76 -0.70 5.64
CA SER A 297 -18.82 0.58 6.36
C SER A 297 -19.91 1.49 5.79
N ALA A 298 -20.07 1.58 4.46
CA ALA A 298 -21.11 2.34 3.82
C ALA A 298 -22.51 1.76 4.10
N LEU A 299 -22.66 0.44 4.14
CA LEU A 299 -23.94 -0.21 4.47
C LEU A 299 -24.34 0.04 5.92
N ILE A 300 -23.39 0.00 6.86
CA ILE A 300 -23.65 0.38 8.26
C ILE A 300 -24.07 1.85 8.36
N LEU A 301 -23.36 2.75 7.65
CA LEU A 301 -23.76 4.16 7.56
C LEU A 301 -25.15 4.32 6.96
N ALA A 302 -25.51 3.55 5.93
CA ALA A 302 -26.83 3.54 5.33
C ALA A 302 -27.91 3.10 6.35
N GLN A 303 -27.65 2.09 7.18
CA GLN A 303 -28.53 1.71 8.29
C GLN A 303 -28.68 2.85 9.30
N MET A 304 -27.58 3.44 9.76
CA MET A 304 -27.57 4.55 10.75
C MET A 304 -28.33 5.78 10.22
N MET A 305 -28.20 6.09 8.93
CA MET A 305 -28.82 7.24 8.26
C MET A 305 -30.16 6.91 7.62
N ARG A 306 -30.64 5.67 7.71
CA ARG A 306 -31.90 5.17 7.09
C ARG A 306 -31.94 5.40 5.57
N LEU A 307 -30.81 5.24 4.90
CA LEU A 307 -30.69 5.35 3.45
C LEU A 307 -31.07 4.02 2.79
N ARG A 308 -31.56 4.09 1.55
CA ARG A 308 -31.86 2.90 0.73
C ARG A 308 -30.97 2.88 -0.49
N PRO A 309 -30.18 1.82 -0.70
CA PRO A 309 -29.38 1.66 -1.90
C PRO A 309 -30.24 1.41 -3.14
N GLU A 310 -29.79 1.92 -4.27
CA GLU A 310 -30.30 1.64 -5.60
C GLU A 310 -29.15 1.13 -6.48
N ILE A 311 -29.38 0.09 -7.25
CA ILE A 311 -28.40 -0.47 -8.18
C ILE A 311 -28.52 0.25 -9.52
N LEU A 312 -27.59 1.16 -9.81
CA LEU A 312 -27.58 1.95 -11.05
C LEU A 312 -26.99 1.20 -12.23
N SER A 313 -26.07 0.28 -11.96
CA SER A 313 -25.41 -0.57 -12.96
C SER A 313 -24.89 -1.84 -12.30
N LEU A 314 -24.97 -2.95 -13.00
CA LEU A 314 -24.34 -4.21 -12.65
C LEU A 314 -23.90 -4.86 -13.95
N ILE A 315 -22.62 -4.69 -14.30
CA ILE A 315 -22.00 -5.25 -15.49
C ILE A 315 -20.64 -5.83 -15.10
N ASN A 316 -20.01 -6.53 -15.98
CA ASN A 316 -18.63 -7.01 -15.79
C ASN A 316 -17.75 -6.69 -17.01
N SER A 317 -16.45 -6.97 -16.93
CA SER A 317 -15.52 -6.66 -18.00
C SER A 317 -15.84 -7.36 -19.32
N GLY A 318 -16.52 -8.51 -19.29
CA GLY A 318 -17.01 -9.23 -20.48
C GLY A 318 -18.20 -8.54 -21.19
N ASP A 319 -18.84 -7.57 -20.53
CA ASP A 319 -19.87 -6.71 -21.14
C ASP A 319 -19.25 -5.49 -21.85
N THR A 320 -17.94 -5.29 -21.69
CA THR A 320 -17.20 -4.15 -22.25
C THR A 320 -16.04 -4.63 -23.13
N ALA A 321 -14.80 -4.39 -22.76
CA ALA A 321 -13.62 -4.69 -23.57
C ALA A 321 -12.93 -6.02 -23.22
N GLY A 322 -13.38 -6.74 -22.15
CA GLY A 322 -12.78 -7.98 -21.68
C GLY A 322 -13.25 -9.24 -22.39
N SER A 323 -12.46 -10.33 -22.31
CA SER A 323 -12.93 -11.65 -22.71
C SER A 323 -13.97 -12.18 -21.74
N ARG A 324 -14.81 -13.13 -22.16
CA ARG A 324 -15.81 -13.80 -21.31
C ARG A 324 -15.28 -15.03 -20.56
N GLU A 325 -14.05 -15.43 -20.83
CA GLU A 325 -13.44 -16.58 -20.17
C GLU A 325 -13.06 -16.26 -18.70
N ARG A 326 -12.69 -14.99 -18.46
CA ARG A 326 -12.42 -14.45 -17.11
C ARG A 326 -12.90 -13.02 -17.10
N VAL A 327 -13.89 -12.74 -16.30
CA VAL A 327 -14.44 -11.41 -16.17
C VAL A 327 -14.22 -10.84 -14.79
N VAL A 328 -14.19 -9.52 -14.74
CA VAL A 328 -14.23 -8.73 -13.53
C VAL A 328 -15.62 -8.16 -13.44
N GLY A 329 -16.36 -8.55 -12.42
CA GLY A 329 -17.54 -7.81 -12.02
C GLY A 329 -17.11 -6.37 -11.79
N THR A 330 -17.84 -5.40 -12.26
CA THR A 330 -17.52 -4.02 -11.93
C THR A 330 -17.65 -3.85 -10.46
N GLY A 331 -16.55 -4.08 -9.90
CA GLY A 331 -16.25 -4.19 -8.61
C GLY A 331 -15.04 -5.06 -8.40
N GLY A 332 -13.80 -4.83 -8.42
CA GLY A 332 -12.59 -5.43 -8.51
C GLY A 332 -11.83 -6.22 -7.53
N LEU A 333 -11.14 -7.30 -7.67
CA LEU A 333 -9.92 -7.83 -7.06
C LEU A 333 -8.99 -8.57 -8.02
N GLU A 334 -9.21 -8.46 -9.32
CA GLU A 334 -8.35 -9.09 -10.31
C GLU A 334 -6.94 -8.51 -10.37
N ARG A 335 -6.69 -7.49 -9.57
CA ARG A 335 -5.51 -6.69 -9.80
C ARG A 335 -4.22 -7.24 -9.24
N GLU A 336 -4.24 -7.98 -8.15
CA GLU A 336 -2.98 -8.56 -7.68
C GLU A 336 -2.45 -9.62 -8.64
N THR A 337 -3.29 -10.52 -9.14
CA THR A 337 -2.81 -11.59 -10.04
C THR A 337 -2.72 -11.12 -11.49
N ALA A 338 -3.61 -10.25 -12.01
CA ALA A 338 -3.47 -9.68 -13.34
C ALA A 338 -2.35 -8.64 -13.41
N ALA A 339 -2.20 -7.77 -12.42
CA ALA A 339 -1.03 -6.91 -12.31
C ALA A 339 0.24 -7.73 -12.13
N LEU A 340 0.18 -8.86 -11.42
CA LEU A 340 1.29 -9.79 -11.32
C LEU A 340 1.53 -10.53 -12.62
N ALA A 341 0.48 -10.90 -13.37
CA ALA A 341 0.58 -11.51 -14.69
C ALA A 341 1.10 -10.51 -15.73
N ASP A 342 0.60 -9.28 -15.72
CA ASP A 342 1.10 -8.20 -16.58
C ASP A 342 2.54 -7.85 -16.23
N TYR A 343 2.86 -7.72 -14.95
CA TYR A 343 4.23 -7.54 -14.49
C TYR A 343 5.13 -8.70 -14.92
N ALA A 344 4.69 -9.94 -14.72
CA ALA A 344 5.42 -11.13 -15.15
C ALA A 344 5.62 -11.16 -16.67
N ALA A 345 4.61 -10.80 -17.46
CA ALA A 345 4.70 -10.74 -18.92
C ALA A 345 5.65 -9.65 -19.40
N VAL A 346 5.56 -8.45 -18.83
CA VAL A 346 6.43 -7.30 -19.17
C VAL A 346 7.90 -7.62 -18.86
N TYR A 347 8.16 -8.19 -17.67
CA TYR A 347 9.52 -8.43 -17.19
C TYR A 347 9.99 -9.88 -17.33
N LYS A 348 9.25 -10.74 -18.10
CA LYS A 348 9.57 -12.16 -18.30
C LYS A 348 11.05 -12.36 -18.66
N LYS A 349 11.53 -11.62 -19.65
CA LYS A 349 12.92 -11.76 -20.14
C LYS A 349 13.95 -11.40 -19.08
N ASP A 350 13.70 -10.31 -18.34
CA ASP A 350 14.64 -9.84 -17.32
C ASP A 350 14.64 -10.77 -16.10
N LEU A 351 13.48 -11.22 -15.63
CA LEU A 351 13.38 -12.15 -14.50
C LEU A 351 14.06 -13.50 -14.82
N LEU A 352 13.86 -14.03 -16.02
CA LEU A 352 14.51 -15.26 -16.44
C LEU A 352 16.01 -15.06 -16.64
N ARG A 353 16.45 -13.91 -17.18
CA ARG A 353 17.88 -13.55 -17.29
C ARG A 353 18.52 -13.46 -15.91
N ILE A 354 17.88 -12.82 -14.92
CA ILE A 354 18.36 -12.76 -13.54
C ILE A 354 18.51 -14.18 -12.96
N ALA A 355 17.48 -15.02 -13.10
CA ALA A 355 17.51 -16.38 -12.57
C ALA A 355 18.60 -17.24 -13.24
N ARG A 356 18.78 -17.12 -14.57
CA ARG A 356 19.83 -17.83 -15.32
C ARG A 356 21.23 -17.39 -14.93
N THR A 357 21.49 -16.08 -14.89
CA THR A 357 22.79 -15.54 -14.45
C THR A 357 23.08 -15.95 -13.03
N ALA A 358 22.10 -15.91 -12.14
CA ALA A 358 22.28 -16.33 -10.75
C ALA A 358 22.58 -17.82 -10.60
N LEU A 359 21.93 -18.68 -11.40
CA LEU A 359 22.24 -20.11 -11.47
C LEU A 359 23.69 -20.35 -11.93
N GLU A 360 24.12 -19.67 -13.00
CA GLU A 360 25.48 -19.80 -13.54
C GLU A 360 26.53 -19.31 -12.55
N GLU A 361 26.34 -18.14 -11.92
CA GLU A 361 27.23 -17.61 -10.90
C GLU A 361 27.30 -18.52 -9.66
N ALA A 362 26.17 -19.12 -9.26
CA ALA A 362 26.14 -20.08 -8.19
C ALA A 362 26.97 -21.32 -8.49
N VAL A 363 26.76 -21.92 -9.65
CA VAL A 363 27.37 -23.22 -10.01
C VAL A 363 28.85 -23.07 -10.41
N LEU A 364 29.19 -22.01 -11.15
CA LEU A 364 30.57 -21.81 -11.64
C LEU A 364 31.48 -21.12 -10.63
N HIS A 365 30.93 -20.24 -9.80
CA HIS A 365 31.70 -19.35 -8.95
C HIS A 365 31.35 -19.42 -7.46
N GLY A 366 30.29 -20.13 -7.08
CA GLY A 366 29.84 -20.30 -5.69
C GLY A 366 29.36 -19.00 -5.03
N ARG A 367 28.91 -18.01 -5.82
CA ARG A 367 28.51 -16.69 -5.32
C ARG A 367 27.09 -16.32 -5.72
N VAL A 368 26.44 -15.50 -4.91
CA VAL A 368 25.14 -14.93 -5.22
C VAL A 368 25.31 -13.82 -6.25
N PHE A 369 24.50 -13.84 -7.30
CA PHE A 369 24.41 -12.74 -8.26
C PHE A 369 23.61 -11.58 -7.66
N GLU A 370 24.12 -10.36 -7.78
CA GLU A 370 23.47 -9.14 -7.33
C GLU A 370 23.03 -8.28 -8.54
N PRO A 371 21.77 -8.34 -8.96
CA PRO A 371 21.24 -7.48 -10.04
C PRO A 371 21.38 -5.99 -9.71
N SER A 372 21.86 -5.19 -10.70
CA SER A 372 22.01 -3.74 -10.58
C SER A 372 20.85 -2.98 -11.22
N ARG A 373 20.50 -1.81 -10.69
CA ARG A 373 19.52 -0.88 -11.30
C ARG A 373 20.00 -0.30 -12.65
N ASP A 374 21.30 -0.34 -12.90
CA ASP A 374 21.85 0.10 -14.19
C ASP A 374 21.59 -0.92 -15.31
N ASP A 375 21.39 -2.21 -14.96
CA ASP A 375 21.23 -3.32 -15.91
C ASP A 375 19.78 -3.80 -16.05
N TYR A 376 18.91 -3.44 -15.10
CA TYR A 376 17.55 -3.95 -15.02
C TYR A 376 16.53 -2.83 -14.67
N PRO A 377 15.28 -2.93 -15.17
CA PRO A 377 14.23 -1.95 -14.92
C PRO A 377 13.93 -1.71 -13.44
N ASP A 378 13.72 -0.45 -13.06
CA ASP A 378 13.39 -0.02 -11.69
C ASP A 378 12.27 -0.83 -11.00
N PRO A 379 11.14 -1.19 -11.66
CA PRO A 379 10.09 -1.95 -11.02
C PRO A 379 10.50 -3.35 -10.52
N LEU A 380 11.59 -3.91 -11.03
CA LEU A 380 12.15 -5.17 -10.52
C LEU A 380 12.81 -5.03 -9.14
N PHE A 381 13.05 -3.79 -8.71
CA PHE A 381 13.58 -3.48 -7.38
C PHE A 381 12.50 -3.13 -6.36
N ASP A 382 11.22 -3.24 -6.73
CA ASP A 382 10.13 -3.26 -5.77
C ASP A 382 10.09 -4.61 -5.04
N LYS A 383 9.60 -4.57 -3.79
CA LYS A 383 9.54 -5.78 -2.96
C LYS A 383 8.60 -6.81 -3.56
N GLY A 384 9.11 -8.03 -3.74
CA GLY A 384 8.36 -9.18 -4.22
C GLY A 384 8.75 -10.46 -3.50
N ALA A 385 7.97 -11.50 -3.71
CA ALA A 385 8.28 -12.87 -3.28
C ALA A 385 8.21 -13.79 -4.48
N SER A 386 9.18 -14.68 -4.60
CA SER A 386 9.33 -15.58 -5.73
C SER A 386 9.70 -16.99 -5.32
N PHE A 387 9.42 -17.95 -6.20
CA PHE A 387 10.03 -19.28 -6.19
C PHE A 387 10.79 -19.47 -7.49
N VAL A 388 11.98 -20.02 -7.40
CA VAL A 388 12.74 -20.48 -8.56
C VAL A 388 12.76 -22.01 -8.55
N THR A 389 12.29 -22.60 -9.64
CA THR A 389 12.27 -24.03 -9.85
C THR A 389 13.25 -24.39 -10.98
N LEU A 390 14.11 -25.35 -10.71
CA LEU A 390 15.03 -25.92 -11.68
C LEU A 390 14.49 -27.28 -12.12
N GLU A 391 14.36 -27.48 -13.42
CA GLU A 391 13.90 -28.73 -14.02
C GLU A 391 14.99 -29.29 -14.94
N LYS A 392 15.19 -30.61 -14.92
CA LYS A 392 16.08 -31.32 -15.84
C LYS A 392 15.30 -32.48 -16.50
N ASN A 393 15.20 -32.48 -17.82
CA ASN A 393 14.44 -33.47 -18.59
C ASN A 393 12.95 -33.55 -18.15
N GLY A 394 12.36 -32.43 -17.69
CA GLY A 394 10.98 -32.37 -17.20
C GLY A 394 10.78 -32.84 -15.77
N GLU A 395 11.85 -33.25 -15.08
CA GLU A 395 11.81 -33.62 -13.66
C GLU A 395 12.37 -32.49 -12.76
N LEU A 396 11.82 -32.38 -11.55
CA LEU A 396 12.28 -31.40 -10.56
C LEU A 396 13.75 -31.69 -10.19
N ARG A 397 14.62 -30.67 -10.32
CA ARG A 397 16.05 -30.75 -9.99
C ARG A 397 16.46 -29.83 -8.84
N GLY A 398 15.63 -28.84 -8.50
CA GLY A 398 15.80 -27.94 -7.36
C GLY A 398 14.66 -26.94 -7.31
N GLY A 399 14.36 -26.40 -6.12
CA GLY A 399 13.29 -25.42 -6.00
C GLY A 399 13.27 -24.78 -4.63
N ILE A 400 13.57 -23.49 -4.58
CA ILE A 400 13.57 -22.67 -3.36
C ILE A 400 12.82 -21.37 -3.62
N GLY A 401 12.23 -20.81 -2.58
CA GLY A 401 11.54 -19.54 -2.68
C GLY A 401 11.29 -18.85 -1.37
N SER A 402 10.93 -17.60 -1.49
CA SER A 402 10.57 -16.71 -0.38
C SER A 402 9.06 -16.65 -0.19
N LEU A 403 8.61 -16.66 1.05
CA LEU A 403 7.18 -16.60 1.38
C LEU A 403 6.66 -15.17 1.51
N LEU A 404 7.52 -14.23 1.82
CA LEU A 404 7.17 -12.84 2.12
C LEU A 404 8.03 -11.90 1.30
N PRO A 405 7.49 -10.80 0.78
CA PRO A 405 8.20 -9.79 0.01
C PRO A 405 9.10 -8.94 0.92
N ARG A 406 10.24 -9.49 1.33
CA ARG A 406 11.19 -8.84 2.24
C ARG A 406 12.22 -8.00 1.52
N ARG A 407 12.55 -8.37 0.28
CA ARG A 407 13.58 -7.74 -0.57
C ARG A 407 13.04 -7.42 -1.96
N ALA A 408 13.80 -6.72 -2.77
CA ALA A 408 13.48 -6.45 -4.17
C ALA A 408 13.26 -7.75 -4.95
N THR A 409 12.31 -7.80 -5.87
CA THR A 409 11.99 -8.99 -6.68
C THR A 409 13.21 -9.53 -7.43
N ALA A 410 14.03 -8.64 -8.03
CA ALA A 410 15.27 -9.03 -8.71
C ALA A 410 16.24 -9.77 -7.79
N LEU A 411 16.47 -9.23 -6.58
CA LEU A 411 17.34 -9.83 -5.57
C LEU A 411 16.75 -11.12 -5.01
N ASP A 412 15.43 -11.19 -4.88
CA ASP A 412 14.73 -12.39 -4.38
C ASP A 412 14.84 -13.55 -5.38
N VAL A 413 14.63 -13.27 -6.66
CA VAL A 413 14.82 -14.25 -7.74
C VAL A 413 16.27 -14.74 -7.82
N ALA A 414 17.25 -13.83 -7.73
CA ALA A 414 18.66 -14.19 -7.79
C ALA A 414 19.08 -15.11 -6.63
N GLU A 415 18.70 -14.77 -5.40
CA GLU A 415 19.04 -15.58 -4.22
C GLU A 415 18.29 -16.92 -4.22
N ASN A 416 17.02 -16.95 -4.66
CA ASN A 416 16.27 -18.19 -4.76
C ASN A 416 16.84 -19.11 -5.84
N ALA A 417 17.35 -18.59 -6.97
CA ALA A 417 18.05 -19.36 -7.97
C ALA A 417 19.37 -19.97 -7.43
N TYR A 418 20.15 -19.16 -6.73
CA TYR A 418 21.36 -19.61 -6.04
C TYR A 418 21.05 -20.74 -5.04
N ASN A 419 20.06 -20.55 -4.19
CA ASN A 419 19.68 -21.54 -3.19
C ASN A 419 19.06 -22.81 -3.81
N ALA A 420 18.26 -22.68 -4.88
CA ALA A 420 17.73 -23.82 -5.60
C ALA A 420 18.82 -24.68 -6.23
N ALA A 421 19.91 -24.07 -6.67
CA ALA A 421 21.03 -24.76 -7.26
C ALA A 421 21.93 -25.48 -6.24
N LEU A 422 22.20 -24.86 -5.10
CA LEU A 422 23.25 -25.32 -4.18
C LEU A 422 22.75 -25.76 -2.81
N HIS A 423 21.58 -25.30 -2.38
CA HIS A 423 21.11 -25.42 -1.00
C HIS A 423 19.73 -26.07 -0.86
N ASP A 424 19.18 -26.66 -1.91
CA ASP A 424 18.00 -27.49 -1.80
C ASP A 424 18.35 -28.87 -1.23
N GLY A 425 18.10 -29.06 0.05
CA GLY A 425 18.48 -30.29 0.76
C GLY A 425 17.87 -31.60 0.23
N ARG A 426 16.99 -31.53 -0.76
CA ARG A 426 16.43 -32.72 -1.45
C ARG A 426 17.34 -33.27 -2.54
N PHE A 427 18.28 -32.46 -3.02
CA PHE A 427 19.13 -32.77 -4.17
C PHE A 427 20.61 -32.45 -3.87
N ALA A 428 21.52 -33.15 -4.54
CA ALA A 428 22.92 -32.74 -4.56
C ALA A 428 23.06 -31.37 -5.30
N PRO A 429 24.05 -30.55 -4.93
CA PRO A 429 24.35 -29.30 -5.66
C PRO A 429 24.43 -29.53 -7.17
N VAL A 430 23.91 -28.59 -7.95
CA VAL A 430 23.95 -28.64 -9.41
C VAL A 430 25.39 -28.59 -9.88
N ALA A 431 25.79 -29.52 -10.75
CA ALA A 431 27.12 -29.55 -11.33
C ALA A 431 27.21 -28.69 -12.61
N ALA A 432 28.40 -28.15 -12.91
CA ALA A 432 28.63 -27.29 -14.07
C ALA A 432 28.19 -27.95 -15.41
N GLY A 433 28.38 -29.28 -15.53
CA GLY A 433 27.95 -30.03 -16.72
C GLY A 433 26.44 -30.14 -16.92
N GLU A 434 25.61 -29.80 -15.91
CA GLU A 434 24.15 -29.85 -15.99
C GLU A 434 23.54 -28.52 -16.48
N LEU A 435 24.28 -27.41 -16.47
CA LEU A 435 23.77 -26.06 -16.75
C LEU A 435 23.00 -25.95 -18.07
N GLY A 436 23.49 -26.63 -19.12
CA GLY A 436 22.85 -26.63 -20.46
C GLY A 436 21.57 -27.46 -20.54
N GLU A 437 21.32 -28.34 -19.56
CA GLU A 437 20.15 -29.22 -19.52
C GLU A 437 19.06 -28.73 -18.56
N ILE A 438 19.39 -27.70 -17.72
CA ILE A 438 18.47 -27.16 -16.73
C ILE A 438 17.58 -26.08 -17.36
N GLY A 439 16.27 -26.30 -17.30
CA GLY A 439 15.23 -25.28 -17.52
C GLY A 439 14.88 -24.57 -16.23
N ILE A 440 14.58 -23.27 -16.32
CA ILE A 440 14.21 -22.42 -15.18
C ILE A 440 12.75 -22.02 -15.30
N ALA A 441 12.04 -22.16 -14.18
CA ALA A 441 10.74 -21.52 -13.97
C ALA A 441 10.83 -20.56 -12.78
N VAL A 442 10.28 -19.36 -12.95
CA VAL A 442 10.12 -18.35 -11.87
C VAL A 442 8.64 -18.17 -11.59
N SER A 443 8.21 -18.45 -10.37
CA SER A 443 6.84 -18.20 -9.90
C SER A 443 6.85 -16.97 -9.00
N LEU A 444 6.15 -15.92 -9.40
CA LEU A 444 5.91 -14.74 -8.59
C LEU A 444 4.67 -14.98 -7.72
N LEU A 445 4.70 -14.56 -6.46
CA LEU A 445 3.62 -14.82 -5.50
C LEU A 445 2.77 -13.57 -5.28
N THR A 446 1.45 -13.78 -5.16
CA THR A 446 0.56 -12.77 -4.57
C THR A 446 0.76 -12.68 -3.06
N GLY A 447 0.20 -11.66 -2.43
CA GLY A 447 0.12 -11.58 -0.98
C GLY A 447 -0.61 -12.78 -0.36
N PHE A 448 -0.36 -13.04 0.93
CA PHE A 448 -1.05 -14.07 1.69
C PHE A 448 -2.39 -13.57 2.21
N GLU A 449 -3.47 -14.21 1.78
CA GLU A 449 -4.82 -13.94 2.26
C GLU A 449 -5.22 -14.94 3.35
N PRO A 450 -5.63 -14.51 4.55
CA PRO A 450 -6.13 -15.42 5.56
C PRO A 450 -7.44 -16.06 5.08
N VAL A 451 -7.55 -17.38 5.19
CA VAL A 451 -8.81 -18.10 4.96
C VAL A 451 -9.59 -18.14 6.26
N ALA A 452 -10.78 -17.57 6.28
CA ALA A 452 -11.70 -17.69 7.41
C ALA A 452 -12.48 -19.00 7.29
N TYR A 453 -12.43 -19.85 8.30
CA TYR A 453 -13.13 -21.15 8.34
C TYR A 453 -13.52 -21.52 9.77
N GLU A 454 -14.57 -22.34 9.91
CA GLU A 454 -15.06 -22.83 11.20
C GLU A 454 -14.42 -24.17 11.59
N ASN A 455 -14.15 -25.01 10.60
CA ASN A 455 -13.57 -26.35 10.78
C ASN A 455 -12.84 -26.79 9.50
N GLU A 456 -12.28 -28.02 9.52
CA GLU A 456 -11.51 -28.55 8.39
C GLU A 456 -12.36 -28.73 7.13
N GLU A 457 -13.62 -29.16 7.26
CA GLU A 457 -14.54 -29.37 6.13
C GLU A 457 -14.88 -28.03 5.46
N ASP A 458 -15.14 -27.01 6.26
CA ASP A 458 -15.40 -25.65 5.77
C ASP A 458 -14.16 -25.05 5.08
N LEU A 459 -12.96 -25.30 5.60
CA LEU A 459 -11.72 -24.95 4.92
C LEU A 459 -11.61 -25.61 3.53
N LEU A 460 -11.85 -26.93 3.46
CA LEU A 460 -11.79 -27.67 2.20
C LEU A 460 -12.82 -27.20 1.18
N ALA A 461 -14.00 -26.75 1.64
CA ALA A 461 -15.01 -26.17 0.77
C ALA A 461 -14.54 -24.84 0.15
N LYS A 462 -13.78 -24.03 0.90
CA LYS A 462 -13.32 -22.68 0.51
C LYS A 462 -12.01 -22.64 -0.30
N VAL A 463 -11.29 -23.75 -0.36
CA VAL A 463 -10.04 -23.86 -1.12
C VAL A 463 -10.33 -24.21 -2.57
N ASN A 464 -9.72 -23.52 -3.53
CA ASN A 464 -9.86 -23.77 -4.96
C ASN A 464 -8.71 -24.66 -5.45
N ALA A 465 -9.02 -25.93 -5.73
CA ALA A 465 -8.03 -26.87 -6.27
C ALA A 465 -7.51 -26.37 -7.64
N GLY A 466 -6.20 -26.51 -7.86
CA GLY A 466 -5.53 -26.06 -9.07
C GLY A 466 -5.17 -24.57 -9.10
N VAL A 467 -5.72 -23.76 -8.19
CA VAL A 467 -5.56 -22.30 -8.18
C VAL A 467 -4.85 -21.79 -6.95
N ASP A 468 -5.27 -22.26 -5.77
CA ASP A 468 -4.76 -21.71 -4.50
C ASP A 468 -3.49 -22.47 -4.05
N GLY A 469 -2.42 -21.73 -3.80
CA GLY A 469 -1.36 -22.18 -2.91
C GLY A 469 -1.79 -21.99 -1.45
N LEU A 470 -1.37 -22.87 -0.56
CA LEU A 470 -1.74 -22.80 0.85
C LEU A 470 -0.51 -22.72 1.76
N VAL A 471 -0.61 -21.88 2.78
CA VAL A 471 0.26 -21.87 3.96
C VAL A 471 -0.55 -22.30 5.16
N ILE A 472 -0.08 -23.31 5.90
CA ILE A 472 -0.65 -23.71 7.18
C ILE A 472 0.33 -23.37 8.30
N ARG A 473 -0.16 -22.81 9.40
CA ARG A 473 0.63 -22.46 10.60
C ARG A 473 -0.07 -22.88 11.87
N ASP A 474 0.73 -23.40 12.83
CA ASP A 474 0.30 -23.64 14.20
C ASP A 474 1.49 -23.49 15.15
N GLY A 475 1.59 -22.35 15.81
CA GLY A 475 2.77 -21.97 16.60
C GLY A 475 4.01 -21.86 15.70
N SER A 476 5.05 -22.65 16.00
CA SER A 476 6.28 -22.73 15.22
C SER A 476 6.20 -23.66 14.01
N ARG A 477 5.17 -24.50 13.92
CA ARG A 477 4.98 -25.45 12.82
C ARG A 477 4.39 -24.71 11.62
N GLN A 478 5.01 -24.86 10.46
CA GLN A 478 4.57 -24.22 9.23
C GLN A 478 4.87 -25.08 8.02
N GLY A 479 3.90 -25.16 7.11
CA GLY A 479 4.05 -25.78 5.79
C GLY A 479 3.47 -24.89 4.71
N LEU A 480 3.98 -25.06 3.49
CA LEU A 480 3.48 -24.36 2.30
C LEU A 480 3.46 -25.33 1.12
N PHE A 481 2.39 -25.27 0.33
CA PHE A 481 2.31 -25.83 -1.00
C PHE A 481 1.96 -24.75 -2.03
N LEU A 482 2.72 -24.74 -3.14
CA LEU A 482 2.41 -23.92 -4.32
C LEU A 482 1.18 -24.47 -5.05
N PRO A 483 0.48 -23.66 -5.85
CA PRO A 483 -0.62 -24.15 -6.72
C PRO A 483 -0.22 -25.32 -7.63
N SER A 484 1.04 -25.36 -8.08
CA SER A 484 1.54 -26.45 -8.93
C SER A 484 1.46 -27.85 -8.30
N VAL A 485 1.41 -27.93 -6.95
CA VAL A 485 1.29 -29.21 -6.22
C VAL A 485 -0.07 -29.89 -6.47
N TRP A 486 -1.10 -29.13 -6.85
CA TRP A 486 -2.40 -29.72 -7.22
C TRP A 486 -2.31 -30.70 -8.38
N LYS A 487 -1.32 -30.56 -9.27
CA LYS A 487 -1.08 -31.52 -10.37
C LYS A 487 -0.78 -32.93 -9.83
N GLN A 488 -0.13 -33.01 -8.68
CA GLN A 488 0.26 -34.27 -8.03
C GLN A 488 -0.75 -34.73 -6.98
N LEU A 489 -1.42 -33.78 -6.33
CA LEU A 489 -2.40 -34.00 -5.26
C LEU A 489 -3.71 -33.28 -5.61
N PRO A 490 -4.50 -33.78 -6.56
CA PRO A 490 -5.72 -33.10 -7.03
C PRO A 490 -6.87 -33.15 -6.00
N ASP A 491 -6.88 -34.13 -5.09
CA ASP A 491 -7.86 -34.19 -4.02
C ASP A 491 -7.53 -33.20 -2.92
N LYS A 492 -8.53 -32.40 -2.51
CA LYS A 492 -8.35 -31.33 -1.51
C LYS A 492 -7.93 -31.86 -0.15
N ARG A 493 -8.46 -33.01 0.26
CA ARG A 493 -8.15 -33.63 1.55
C ARG A 493 -6.73 -34.18 1.55
N ASP A 494 -6.33 -34.85 0.48
CA ASP A 494 -4.97 -35.35 0.32
C ASP A 494 -3.96 -34.20 0.27
N PHE A 495 -4.28 -33.14 -0.45
CA PHE A 495 -3.46 -31.93 -0.47
C PHE A 495 -3.27 -31.36 0.94
N LEU A 496 -4.35 -31.17 1.69
CA LEU A 496 -4.28 -30.63 3.05
C LEU A 496 -3.54 -31.57 4.01
N ASN A 497 -3.77 -32.88 3.92
CA ASN A 497 -3.08 -33.88 4.73
C ASN A 497 -1.57 -33.87 4.50
N ASN A 498 -1.15 -33.81 3.25
CA ASN A 498 0.26 -33.72 2.87
C ASN A 498 0.87 -32.36 3.26
N LEU A 499 0.09 -31.28 3.18
CA LEU A 499 0.52 -29.97 3.67
C LEU A 499 0.73 -29.97 5.19
N LYS A 500 -0.14 -30.64 5.95
CA LYS A 500 0.04 -30.86 7.40
C LYS A 500 1.31 -31.65 7.68
N LEU A 501 1.55 -32.75 6.96
CA LEU A 501 2.78 -33.53 7.07
C LEU A 501 4.03 -32.68 6.84
N LYS A 502 4.02 -31.87 5.78
CA LYS A 502 5.11 -30.94 5.48
C LYS A 502 5.33 -29.91 6.60
N ALA A 503 4.27 -29.54 7.30
CA ALA A 503 4.33 -28.64 8.45
C ALA A 503 4.78 -29.32 9.76
N GLY A 504 5.08 -30.62 9.74
CA GLY A 504 5.39 -31.42 10.94
C GLY A 504 4.17 -31.71 11.80
N MET A 505 2.99 -31.81 11.21
CA MET A 505 1.73 -32.17 11.85
C MET A 505 1.25 -33.53 11.34
N SER A 506 0.52 -34.29 12.14
CA SER A 506 -0.13 -35.51 11.61
C SER A 506 -1.30 -35.15 10.68
N PRO A 507 -1.66 -36.01 9.72
CA PRO A 507 -2.81 -35.78 8.84
C PRO A 507 -4.13 -35.58 9.58
N SER A 508 -4.31 -36.29 10.71
CA SER A 508 -5.50 -36.18 11.57
C SER A 508 -5.45 -35.02 12.55
N TYR A 509 -4.34 -34.26 12.59
CA TYR A 509 -4.22 -33.14 13.53
C TYR A 509 -5.10 -31.99 13.08
N TRP A 510 -5.90 -31.49 14.00
CA TRP A 510 -6.68 -30.27 13.85
C TRP A 510 -6.76 -29.51 15.16
N SER A 511 -6.67 -28.17 15.09
CA SER A 511 -6.69 -27.30 16.26
C SER A 511 -7.25 -25.94 15.84
N ASN A 512 -7.99 -25.29 16.74
CA ASN A 512 -8.48 -23.92 16.56
C ASN A 512 -7.34 -22.85 16.49
N ALA A 513 -6.10 -23.26 16.83
CA ALA A 513 -4.93 -22.41 16.69
C ALA A 513 -4.31 -22.44 15.26
N ILE A 514 -4.73 -23.39 14.43
CA ILE A 514 -4.30 -23.46 13.04
C ILE A 514 -4.75 -22.19 12.32
N LYS A 515 -3.83 -21.60 11.58
CA LYS A 515 -4.11 -20.48 10.65
C LYS A 515 -3.74 -20.92 9.26
N VAL A 516 -4.67 -20.76 8.32
CA VAL A 516 -4.45 -21.07 6.92
C VAL A 516 -4.51 -19.78 6.11
N TYR A 517 -3.56 -19.63 5.22
CA TYR A 517 -3.52 -18.53 4.25
C TYR A 517 -3.48 -19.15 2.86
N ARG A 518 -4.17 -18.52 1.92
CA ARG A 518 -4.04 -18.83 0.50
C ARG A 518 -3.25 -17.75 -0.21
N PHE A 519 -2.68 -18.11 -1.32
CA PHE A 519 -1.99 -17.21 -2.25
C PHE A 519 -2.04 -17.80 -3.66
N ARG A 520 -1.72 -17.00 -4.65
CA ARG A 520 -1.62 -17.42 -6.05
C ARG A 520 -0.22 -17.17 -6.58
N THR A 521 0.08 -17.79 -7.71
CA THR A 521 1.35 -17.59 -8.39
C THR A 521 1.12 -17.31 -9.87
N VAL A 522 2.00 -16.48 -10.42
CA VAL A 522 2.19 -16.37 -11.87
C VAL A 522 3.53 -17.00 -12.19
N GLU A 523 3.52 -18.06 -12.98
CA GLU A 523 4.71 -18.79 -13.39
C GLU A 523 5.15 -18.35 -14.79
N ILE A 524 6.44 -18.08 -14.96
CA ILE A 524 7.10 -17.81 -16.22
C ILE A 524 8.22 -18.84 -16.43
N LYS A 525 8.35 -19.36 -17.65
CA LYS A 525 9.34 -20.40 -18.00
C LYS A 525 10.20 -19.99 -19.18
N GLU A 526 11.44 -20.50 -19.21
CA GLU A 526 12.36 -20.25 -20.32
C GLU A 526 11.88 -20.85 -21.65
N ASN A 527 11.21 -22.00 -21.60
CA ASN A 527 10.84 -22.78 -22.78
C ASN A 527 9.38 -22.60 -23.23
N GLU A 528 8.66 -21.63 -22.71
CA GLU A 528 7.33 -21.24 -23.18
C GLU A 528 7.44 -20.05 -24.16
N ASN A 529 7.24 -20.34 -25.46
CA ASN A 529 7.11 -19.34 -26.55
C ASN A 529 5.76 -18.62 -26.49
#